data_51370476334e46e702e7df1d92f431a5
#
_entry.id   51370476334e46e702e7df1d92f431a5
#
_cell.length_a   1.000
_cell.length_b   1.000
_cell.length_c   1.000
_cell.angle_alpha   90.00
_cell.angle_beta   90.00
_cell.angle_gamma   90.00
#
_symmetry.space_group_name_H-M   'P 1'
#
loop_
_entity.id
_entity.type
_entity.pdbx_description
1 polymer ?
#
loop_
_entity_poly.entity_id
_entity_poly.type
_entity_poly.pdbx_seq_one_letter_code
_entity_poly.pdbx_strand_id
1 'polypeptide(L)'
;MRTSSGRPEGGQGTQDPAPTNGHDGPSDDGTGAAPPPTAARRPRVTWRKLTFLPAALIAVLLATWLWFEQADLDALTRNALSDGQVSKALWQHIELTAISTFFVLIIAIPLGILLTRPRFRRAAPAAMALANMGQATPAIGLLALLVIWLGIGRRAALIGIIAYAVLPVLSNTIAGLKANDPTLLEAARGIGMSPLGVLTRVELPLAVPLILAGVRTALVLNVGTATLATFGGGGGLGVLITTGITSQRMPVLVVGSILTVALALLVDWLASLAELLLRPRGLEAGP
;
A
#
# COMPACT_ATOMS: atom_id res chain seq x y z
N MET A 1 -20.67 -37.81 -54.53
CA MET A 1 -21.77 -38.78 -54.37
C MET A 1 -22.70 -38.13 -53.38
N ARG A 2 -23.81 -37.52 -53.89
CA ARG A 2 -25.22 -37.98 -53.91
C ARG A 2 -25.71 -38.18 -52.47
N THR A 3 -26.80 -37.67 -51.98
CA THR A 3 -28.11 -37.12 -52.43
C THR A 3 -28.91 -36.90 -51.15
N SER A 4 -29.62 -35.83 -51.04
CA SER A 4 -31.04 -35.53 -51.26
C SER A 4 -31.87 -35.76 -49.99
N SER A 5 -32.54 -34.75 -49.57
CA SER A 5 -33.92 -34.33 -49.83
C SER A 5 -34.91 -34.81 -48.77
N GLY A 6 -35.78 -33.92 -48.37
CA GLY A 6 -37.09 -34.29 -47.82
C GLY A 6 -37.72 -33.22 -46.90
N ARG A 7 -38.41 -32.25 -47.52
CA ARG A 7 -39.63 -31.61 -46.99
C ARG A 7 -40.85 -32.38 -47.48
N PRO A 8 -42.03 -32.42 -46.85
CA PRO A 8 -43.03 -31.37 -46.98
C PRO A 8 -43.89 -31.13 -45.73
N GLU A 9 -44.39 -29.93 -45.55
CA GLU A 9 -45.76 -29.41 -45.82
C GLU A 9 -46.95 -30.03 -45.06
N GLY A 10 -47.72 -29.10 -44.43
CA GLY A 10 -49.16 -29.13 -44.51
C GLY A 10 -49.95 -29.09 -43.21
N GLY A 11 -50.76 -28.07 -43.02
CA GLY A 11 -51.92 -28.17 -42.15
C GLY A 11 -52.40 -26.86 -41.53
N GLN A 12 -53.22 -26.15 -42.30
CA GLN A 12 -54.06 -25.01 -41.89
C GLN A 12 -55.20 -25.50 -40.94
N GLY A 13 -55.56 -24.61 -40.01
CA GLY A 13 -56.75 -24.76 -39.18
C GLY A 13 -57.15 -23.44 -38.52
N THR A 14 -58.03 -22.74 -39.20
CA THR A 14 -58.75 -21.53 -38.76
C THR A 14 -59.68 -21.81 -37.56
N GLN A 15 -59.89 -20.85 -36.69
CA GLN A 15 -61.15 -20.24 -36.29
C GLN A 15 -61.03 -19.38 -35.04
N ASP A 16 -61.36 -18.07 -35.20
CA ASP A 16 -61.84 -17.12 -34.16
C ASP A 16 -63.33 -17.47 -33.78
N PRO A 17 -64.03 -16.82 -32.81
CA PRO A 17 -63.72 -15.56 -32.08
C PRO A 17 -64.09 -15.54 -30.56
N ALA A 18 -63.88 -14.39 -29.99
CA ALA A 18 -64.13 -13.89 -28.60
C ALA A 18 -65.56 -14.12 -28.03
N PRO A 19 -65.80 -13.92 -26.69
CA PRO A 19 -66.04 -12.55 -26.21
C PRO A 19 -65.52 -12.20 -24.79
N THR A 20 -65.17 -10.93 -24.67
CA THR A 20 -65.35 -9.95 -23.58
C THR A 20 -65.79 -10.45 -22.22
N ASN A 21 -65.02 -10.13 -21.18
CA ASN A 21 -65.53 -9.50 -19.96
C ASN A 21 -64.42 -8.71 -19.24
N GLY A 22 -64.71 -7.42 -18.99
CA GLY A 22 -63.89 -6.49 -18.28
C GLY A 22 -63.81 -6.82 -16.78
N HIS A 23 -62.63 -6.56 -16.25
CA HIS A 23 -62.49 -6.19 -14.83
C HIS A 23 -61.38 -5.15 -14.77
N ASP A 24 -61.81 -3.92 -14.53
CA ASP A 24 -60.99 -2.83 -14.07
C ASP A 24 -60.34 -3.21 -12.72
N GLY A 25 -59.04 -3.46 -12.75
CA GLY A 25 -58.20 -3.55 -11.60
C GLY A 25 -57.20 -2.41 -11.65
N PRO A 26 -56.91 -1.74 -10.53
CA PRO A 26 -56.08 -0.53 -10.54
C PRO A 26 -54.66 -0.86 -11.01
N SER A 27 -54.17 -0.08 -11.96
CA SER A 27 -52.79 -0.02 -12.42
C SER A 27 -51.85 0.24 -11.25
N ASP A 28 -51.22 -0.79 -10.76
CA ASP A 28 -50.09 -0.70 -9.85
C ASP A 28 -48.86 -0.25 -10.66
N ASP A 29 -48.73 1.08 -10.80
CA ASP A 29 -47.55 1.73 -11.34
C ASP A 29 -46.38 1.53 -10.36
N GLY A 30 -45.99 0.26 -10.23
CA GLY A 30 -44.74 -0.11 -9.53
C GLY A 30 -43.53 0.37 -10.27
N THR A 31 -43.28 1.68 -10.28
CA THR A 31 -41.93 2.23 -10.47
C THR A 31 -41.07 1.76 -9.29
N GLY A 32 -40.62 0.52 -9.39
CA GLY A 32 -39.56 -0.03 -8.55
C GLY A 32 -38.28 0.80 -8.76
N ALA A 33 -38.23 1.97 -8.13
CA ALA A 33 -37.00 2.69 -7.97
C ALA A 33 -36.03 1.75 -7.25
N ALA A 34 -34.97 1.32 -7.97
CA ALA A 34 -33.89 0.55 -7.39
C ALA A 34 -33.43 1.29 -6.12
N PRO A 35 -33.27 0.59 -4.97
CA PRO A 35 -32.82 1.24 -3.76
C PRO A 35 -31.50 1.95 -4.08
N PRO A 36 -31.32 3.19 -3.58
CA PRO A 36 -30.08 3.93 -3.81
C PRO A 36 -28.90 3.06 -3.36
N PRO A 37 -27.79 3.04 -4.11
CA PRO A 37 -26.63 2.24 -3.74
C PRO A 37 -26.27 2.58 -2.32
N THR A 38 -26.33 1.57 -1.44
CA THR A 38 -25.93 1.69 -0.03
C THR A 38 -24.56 2.31 0.02
N ALA A 39 -24.51 3.57 0.41
CA ALA A 39 -23.25 4.30 0.59
C ALA A 39 -22.39 3.44 1.53
N ALA A 40 -21.30 2.89 1.01
CA ALA A 40 -20.37 2.09 1.77
C ALA A 40 -19.94 2.91 2.99
N ARG A 41 -20.38 2.52 4.17
CA ARG A 41 -20.02 3.17 5.44
C ARG A 41 -18.50 3.13 5.54
N ARG A 42 -17.87 4.28 5.27
CA ARG A 42 -16.43 4.44 5.45
C ARG A 42 -16.10 4.15 6.91
N PRO A 43 -15.08 3.34 7.19
CA PRO A 43 -14.72 3.00 8.56
C PRO A 43 -14.33 4.28 9.29
N ARG A 44 -15.17 4.69 10.22
CA ARG A 44 -14.81 5.74 11.18
C ARG A 44 -13.61 5.23 11.95
N VAL A 45 -12.49 5.96 11.90
CA VAL A 45 -11.34 5.66 12.74
C VAL A 45 -11.81 5.80 14.19
N THR A 46 -12.09 4.67 14.80
CA THR A 46 -12.58 4.64 16.19
C THR A 46 -11.38 4.92 17.09
N TRP A 47 -11.51 5.83 18.04
CA TRP A 47 -10.53 6.12 19.10
C TRP A 47 -9.97 4.84 19.72
N ARG A 48 -10.78 3.79 19.81
CA ARG A 48 -10.37 2.45 20.28
C ARG A 48 -9.25 1.84 19.42
N LYS A 49 -9.23 2.02 18.11
CA LYS A 49 -8.14 1.53 17.23
C LYS A 49 -6.87 2.36 17.40
N LEU A 50 -7.02 3.66 17.71
CA LEU A 50 -5.88 4.55 17.89
C LEU A 50 -5.13 4.27 19.21
N THR A 51 -5.84 3.85 20.25
CA THR A 51 -5.24 3.57 21.58
C THR A 51 -4.90 2.11 21.80
N PHE A 52 -5.65 1.19 21.19
CA PHE A 52 -5.44 -0.25 21.37
C PHE A 52 -4.08 -0.72 20.84
N LEU A 53 -3.66 -0.25 19.67
CA LEU A 53 -2.42 -0.70 19.04
C LEU A 53 -1.17 -0.28 19.84
N PRO A 54 -1.00 0.99 20.28
CA PRO A 54 0.11 1.35 21.16
C PRO A 54 0.11 0.59 22.48
N ALA A 55 -1.06 0.39 23.10
CA ALA A 55 -1.18 -0.36 24.35
C ALA A 55 -0.77 -1.83 24.16
N ALA A 56 -1.21 -2.46 23.07
CA ALA A 56 -0.81 -3.83 22.73
C ALA A 56 0.70 -3.94 22.47
N LEU A 57 1.28 -2.95 21.75
CA LEU A 57 2.73 -2.91 21.51
C LEU A 57 3.52 -2.80 22.81
N ILE A 58 3.11 -1.89 23.70
CA ILE A 58 3.75 -1.74 25.03
C ILE A 58 3.63 -3.03 25.81
N ALA A 59 2.47 -3.68 25.82
CA ALA A 59 2.26 -4.94 26.54
C ALA A 59 3.17 -6.06 25.99
N VAL A 60 3.29 -6.18 24.66
CA VAL A 60 4.17 -7.18 24.03
C VAL A 60 5.63 -6.91 24.34
N LEU A 61 6.09 -5.66 24.25
CA LEU A 61 7.47 -5.29 24.57
C LEU A 61 7.79 -5.52 26.05
N LEU A 62 6.88 -5.16 26.96
CA LEU A 62 7.02 -5.43 28.40
C LEU A 62 7.05 -6.93 28.68
N ALA A 63 6.16 -7.70 28.07
CA ALA A 63 6.15 -9.16 28.23
C ALA A 63 7.47 -9.78 27.74
N THR A 64 8.00 -9.30 26.60
CA THR A 64 9.28 -9.74 26.04
C THR A 64 10.43 -9.39 26.97
N TRP A 65 10.43 -8.18 27.52
CA TRP A 65 11.46 -7.73 28.47
C TRP A 65 11.43 -8.53 29.78
N LEU A 66 10.25 -8.74 30.39
CA LEU A 66 10.07 -9.56 31.60
C LEU A 66 10.48 -11.01 31.36
N TRP A 67 10.13 -11.57 30.19
CA TRP A 67 10.55 -12.91 29.82
C TRP A 67 12.08 -13.01 29.70
N PHE A 68 12.71 -12.00 29.13
CA PHE A 68 14.16 -11.94 28.98
C PHE A 68 14.89 -11.89 30.34
N GLU A 69 14.38 -11.13 31.31
CA GLU A 69 14.96 -11.06 32.67
C GLU A 69 14.84 -12.33 33.44
N GLN A 70 13.79 -13.12 33.21
CA GLN A 70 13.53 -14.37 33.93
C GLN A 70 14.13 -15.62 33.25
N ALA A 71 14.53 -15.51 31.99
CA ALA A 71 15.05 -16.63 31.23
C ALA A 71 16.53 -16.92 31.59
N ASP A 72 16.84 -18.19 31.84
CA ASP A 72 18.23 -18.66 31.98
C ASP A 72 18.91 -18.67 30.61
N LEU A 73 19.48 -17.52 30.24
CA LEU A 73 20.16 -17.33 28.99
C LEU A 73 21.64 -17.59 29.11
N ASP A 74 22.17 -18.33 28.16
CA ASP A 74 23.61 -18.57 28.05
C ASP A 74 24.38 -17.29 27.74
N ALA A 75 25.69 -17.25 28.02
CA ALA A 75 26.52 -16.06 27.87
C ALA A 75 26.52 -15.47 26.45
N LEU A 76 26.44 -16.31 25.41
CA LEU A 76 26.43 -15.88 24.03
C LEU A 76 25.09 -15.18 23.65
N THR A 77 23.98 -15.75 24.09
CA THR A 77 22.65 -15.14 23.90
C THR A 77 22.56 -13.81 24.65
N ARG A 78 23.03 -13.74 25.89
CA ARG A 78 23.05 -12.53 26.71
C ARG A 78 23.91 -11.45 26.06
N ASN A 79 25.07 -11.81 25.49
CA ASN A 79 25.93 -10.85 24.79
C ASN A 79 25.26 -10.34 23.48
N ALA A 80 24.63 -11.23 22.70
CA ALA A 80 23.93 -10.85 21.46
C ALA A 80 22.72 -9.94 21.73
N LEU A 81 22.07 -10.08 22.87
CA LEU A 81 20.92 -9.27 23.32
C LEU A 81 21.31 -8.16 24.31
N SER A 82 22.61 -7.88 24.48
CA SER A 82 23.05 -6.77 25.33
C SER A 82 22.47 -5.43 24.82
N ASP A 83 22.17 -4.53 25.73
CA ASP A 83 21.53 -3.23 25.42
C ASP A 83 22.24 -2.46 24.31
N GLY A 84 23.57 -2.50 24.28
CA GLY A 84 24.35 -1.84 23.23
C GLY A 84 24.14 -2.45 21.83
N GLN A 85 23.95 -3.76 21.72
CA GLN A 85 23.77 -4.42 20.43
C GLN A 85 22.34 -4.26 19.90
N VAL A 86 21.33 -4.42 20.77
CA VAL A 86 19.92 -4.27 20.41
C VAL A 86 19.62 -2.81 20.03
N SER A 87 20.05 -1.84 20.83
CA SER A 87 19.83 -0.42 20.57
C SER A 87 20.54 0.04 19.30
N LYS A 88 21.75 -0.44 19.03
CA LYS A 88 22.49 -0.18 17.79
C LYS A 88 21.75 -0.74 16.58
N ALA A 89 21.29 -2.00 16.66
CA ALA A 89 20.53 -2.64 15.57
C ALA A 89 19.21 -1.92 15.31
N LEU A 90 18.48 -1.53 16.35
CA LEU A 90 17.25 -0.76 16.24
C LEU A 90 17.49 0.60 15.59
N TRP A 91 18.50 1.35 16.04
CA TRP A 91 18.83 2.65 15.46
C TRP A 91 19.21 2.55 13.99
N GLN A 92 20.06 1.60 13.63
CA GLN A 92 20.42 1.33 12.23
C GLN A 92 19.21 1.00 11.38
N HIS A 93 18.25 0.24 11.92
CA HIS A 93 17.03 -0.12 11.22
C HIS A 93 16.13 1.09 10.97
N ILE A 94 15.95 1.93 11.98
CA ILE A 94 15.22 3.21 11.86
C ILE A 94 15.87 4.11 10.83
N GLU A 95 17.19 4.24 10.88
CA GLU A 95 17.95 5.07 9.95
C GLU A 95 17.83 4.58 8.50
N LEU A 96 17.95 3.26 8.26
CA LEU A 96 17.74 2.65 6.94
C LEU A 96 16.34 2.93 6.42
N THR A 97 15.32 2.72 7.26
CA THR A 97 13.93 2.97 6.91
C THR A 97 13.65 4.44 6.61
N ALA A 98 14.15 5.35 7.42
CA ALA A 98 13.96 6.78 7.25
C ALA A 98 14.65 7.29 5.96
N ILE A 99 15.90 6.91 5.73
CA ILE A 99 16.66 7.34 4.55
C ILE A 99 16.03 6.75 3.28
N SER A 100 15.71 5.45 3.27
CA SER A 100 15.07 4.84 2.10
C SER A 100 13.72 5.47 1.79
N THR A 101 12.89 5.73 2.80
CA THR A 101 11.60 6.39 2.61
C THR A 101 11.76 7.80 2.05
N PHE A 102 12.71 8.57 2.57
CA PHE A 102 13.01 9.91 2.06
C PHE A 102 13.33 9.87 0.55
N PHE A 103 14.22 8.97 0.12
CA PHE A 103 14.53 8.82 -1.31
C PHE A 103 13.35 8.31 -2.13
N VAL A 104 12.57 7.38 -1.60
CA VAL A 104 11.33 6.91 -2.25
C VAL A 104 10.39 8.07 -2.51
N LEU A 105 10.16 8.94 -1.55
CA LEU A 105 9.26 10.10 -1.70
C LEU A 105 9.77 11.09 -2.75
N ILE A 106 11.06 11.43 -2.70
CA ILE A 106 11.70 12.36 -3.65
C ILE A 106 11.70 11.80 -5.08
N ILE A 107 11.77 10.49 -5.25
CA ILE A 107 11.77 9.86 -6.58
C ILE A 107 10.34 9.62 -7.06
N ALA A 108 9.52 8.94 -6.26
CA ALA A 108 8.23 8.43 -6.70
C ALA A 108 7.16 9.52 -6.88
N ILE A 109 7.10 10.51 -5.98
CA ILE A 109 6.09 11.58 -6.08
C ILE A 109 6.34 12.47 -7.30
N PRO A 110 7.53 13.07 -7.52
CA PRO A 110 7.78 13.87 -8.72
C PRO A 110 7.64 13.06 -10.01
N LEU A 111 8.11 11.79 -10.02
CA LEU A 111 7.95 10.91 -11.17
C LEU A 111 6.47 10.62 -11.44
N GLY A 112 5.66 10.35 -10.43
CA GLY A 112 4.22 10.17 -10.55
C GLY A 112 3.52 11.40 -11.12
N ILE A 113 3.86 12.60 -10.62
CA ILE A 113 3.36 13.87 -11.17
C ILE A 113 3.76 14.03 -12.64
N LEU A 114 5.02 13.77 -12.97
CA LEU A 114 5.53 13.90 -14.33
C LEU A 114 4.80 12.97 -15.31
N LEU A 115 4.59 11.72 -14.93
CA LEU A 115 3.94 10.69 -15.73
C LEU A 115 2.43 10.93 -15.95
N THR A 116 1.80 11.81 -15.19
CA THR A 116 0.41 12.24 -15.44
C THR A 116 0.31 13.39 -16.44
N ARG A 117 1.42 14.06 -16.76
CA ARG A 117 1.43 15.18 -17.71
C ARG A 117 1.31 14.69 -19.16
N PRO A 118 0.62 15.43 -20.05
CA PRO A 118 0.36 15.02 -21.43
C PRO A 118 1.63 14.64 -22.20
N ARG A 119 2.74 15.36 -21.97
CA ARG A 119 4.04 15.15 -22.62
C ARG A 119 4.66 13.80 -22.27
N PHE A 120 4.49 13.32 -21.04
CA PHE A 120 5.15 12.13 -20.51
C PHE A 120 4.20 10.95 -20.27
N ARG A 121 2.90 11.13 -20.49
CA ARG A 121 1.86 10.11 -20.26
C ARG A 121 2.13 8.79 -20.99
N ARG A 122 2.78 8.85 -22.15
CA ARG A 122 3.14 7.65 -22.94
C ARG A 122 4.21 6.79 -22.26
N ALA A 123 5.04 7.40 -21.39
CA ALA A 123 6.07 6.65 -20.62
C ALA A 123 5.51 5.99 -19.35
N ALA A 124 4.30 6.35 -18.90
CA ALA A 124 3.72 5.82 -17.67
C ALA A 124 3.63 4.28 -17.66
N PRO A 125 3.17 3.58 -18.72
CA PRO A 125 3.12 2.12 -18.71
C PRO A 125 4.51 1.49 -18.55
N ALA A 126 5.54 2.04 -19.22
CA ALA A 126 6.91 1.53 -19.12
C ALA A 126 7.51 1.76 -17.72
N ALA A 127 7.29 2.95 -17.13
CA ALA A 127 7.73 3.24 -15.77
C ALA A 127 7.04 2.34 -14.73
N MET A 128 5.75 2.09 -14.89
CA MET A 128 5.00 1.17 -14.04
C MET A 128 5.46 -0.28 -14.22
N ALA A 129 5.72 -0.70 -15.45
CA ALA A 129 6.26 -2.04 -15.72
C ALA A 129 7.62 -2.24 -15.04
N LEU A 130 8.53 -1.26 -15.16
CA LEU A 130 9.84 -1.30 -14.51
C LEU A 130 9.72 -1.37 -12.98
N ALA A 131 8.85 -0.56 -12.37
CA ALA A 131 8.61 -0.59 -10.94
C ALA A 131 7.98 -1.93 -10.49
N ASN A 132 7.04 -2.49 -11.28
CA ASN A 132 6.48 -3.81 -11.02
C ASN A 132 7.55 -4.91 -11.09
N MET A 133 8.47 -4.84 -12.07
CA MET A 133 9.59 -5.78 -12.15
C MET A 133 10.47 -5.73 -10.90
N GLY A 134 10.73 -4.53 -10.37
CA GLY A 134 11.46 -4.35 -9.11
C GLY A 134 10.80 -5.09 -7.95
N GLN A 135 9.48 -4.98 -7.81
CA GLN A 135 8.73 -5.68 -6.75
C GLN A 135 8.54 -7.19 -7.01
N ALA A 136 8.43 -7.60 -8.26
CA ALA A 136 8.28 -9.02 -8.61
C ALA A 136 9.58 -9.82 -8.43
N THR A 137 10.74 -9.13 -8.45
CA THR A 137 12.03 -9.77 -8.21
C THR A 137 12.15 -10.19 -6.74
N PRO A 138 12.59 -11.40 -6.39
CA PRO A 138 12.85 -11.76 -5.00
C PRO A 138 13.81 -10.78 -4.34
N ALA A 139 13.40 -10.20 -3.18
CA ALA A 139 14.15 -9.12 -2.52
C ALA A 139 15.62 -9.50 -2.24
N ILE A 140 15.82 -10.72 -1.76
CA ILE A 140 17.17 -11.23 -1.47
C ILE A 140 17.99 -11.40 -2.77
N GLY A 141 17.36 -11.79 -3.88
CA GLY A 141 18.02 -11.92 -5.19
C GLY A 141 18.44 -10.56 -5.74
N LEU A 142 17.56 -9.55 -5.67
CA LEU A 142 17.91 -8.18 -6.05
C LEU A 142 19.07 -7.65 -5.22
N LEU A 143 19.03 -7.86 -3.90
CA LEU A 143 20.09 -7.43 -3.00
C LEU A 143 21.42 -8.11 -3.33
N ALA A 144 21.41 -9.42 -3.62
CA ALA A 144 22.61 -10.15 -4.02
C ALA A 144 23.23 -9.58 -5.31
N LEU A 145 22.42 -9.26 -6.33
CA LEU A 145 22.88 -8.60 -7.54
C LEU A 145 23.50 -7.22 -7.25
N LEU A 146 22.84 -6.44 -6.40
CA LEU A 146 23.36 -5.13 -6.02
C LEU A 146 24.68 -5.22 -5.24
N VAL A 147 24.82 -6.23 -4.39
CA VAL A 147 26.07 -6.50 -3.67
C VAL A 147 27.21 -6.88 -4.62
N ILE A 148 26.92 -7.69 -5.65
CA ILE A 148 27.91 -8.05 -6.68
C ILE A 148 28.41 -6.80 -7.44
N TRP A 149 27.52 -5.86 -7.75
CA TRP A 149 27.85 -4.67 -8.54
C TRP A 149 28.43 -3.52 -7.73
N LEU A 150 27.91 -3.29 -6.52
CA LEU A 150 28.23 -2.12 -5.68
C LEU A 150 29.13 -2.47 -4.49
N GLY A 151 29.39 -3.75 -4.26
CA GLY A 151 30.06 -4.26 -3.07
C GLY A 151 29.12 -4.40 -1.88
N ILE A 152 29.61 -5.12 -0.86
CA ILE A 152 28.91 -5.27 0.42
C ILE A 152 28.91 -3.92 1.14
N GLY A 153 27.74 -3.49 1.60
CA GLY A 153 27.61 -2.28 2.39
C GLY A 153 26.23 -1.65 2.34
N ARG A 154 26.09 -0.59 3.11
CA ARG A 154 24.83 0.14 3.28
C ARG A 154 24.24 0.69 1.97
N ARG A 155 25.11 1.03 0.98
CA ARG A 155 24.66 1.56 -0.32
C ARG A 155 23.83 0.54 -1.09
N ALA A 156 24.31 -0.71 -1.22
CA ALA A 156 23.58 -1.78 -1.89
C ALA A 156 22.24 -2.05 -1.21
N ALA A 157 22.24 -2.11 0.14
CA ALA A 157 21.03 -2.30 0.92
C ALA A 157 20.00 -1.18 0.69
N LEU A 158 20.40 0.09 0.76
CA LEU A 158 19.49 1.23 0.54
C LEU A 158 18.89 1.22 -0.85
N ILE A 159 19.68 0.99 -1.90
CA ILE A 159 19.17 0.95 -3.27
C ILE A 159 18.15 -0.18 -3.43
N GLY A 160 18.39 -1.36 -2.85
CA GLY A 160 17.45 -2.46 -2.86
C GLY A 160 16.12 -2.12 -2.17
N ILE A 161 16.17 -1.54 -0.98
CA ILE A 161 14.97 -1.13 -0.22
C ILE A 161 14.18 -0.06 -1.01
N ILE A 162 14.86 0.95 -1.57
CA ILE A 162 14.25 2.02 -2.36
C ILE A 162 13.54 1.42 -3.59
N ALA A 163 14.20 0.52 -4.33
CA ALA A 163 13.63 -0.10 -5.53
C ALA A 163 12.31 -0.82 -5.23
N TYR A 164 12.21 -1.48 -4.07
CA TYR A 164 10.99 -2.16 -3.62
C TYR A 164 9.86 -1.20 -3.27
N ALA A 165 10.17 -0.08 -2.63
CA ALA A 165 9.18 0.81 -2.06
C ALA A 165 8.72 1.93 -3.02
N VAL A 166 9.40 2.13 -4.15
CA VAL A 166 9.01 3.15 -5.14
C VAL A 166 7.62 2.87 -5.72
N LEU A 167 7.29 1.60 -6.03
CA LEU A 167 6.04 1.25 -6.72
C LEU A 167 4.77 1.67 -5.97
N PRO A 168 4.59 1.39 -4.67
CA PRO A 168 3.40 1.80 -3.95
C PRO A 168 3.17 3.31 -3.98
N VAL A 169 4.21 4.11 -3.80
CA VAL A 169 4.10 5.57 -3.82
C VAL A 169 3.85 6.08 -5.24
N LEU A 170 4.55 5.53 -6.24
CA LEU A 170 4.39 5.91 -7.64
C LEU A 170 2.97 5.62 -8.14
N SER A 171 2.49 4.39 -7.91
CA SER A 171 1.16 3.97 -8.36
C SER A 171 0.04 4.79 -7.69
N ASN A 172 0.14 5.01 -6.38
CA ASN A 172 -0.84 5.80 -5.64
C ASN A 172 -0.79 7.29 -6.00
N THR A 173 0.39 7.84 -6.30
CA THR A 173 0.53 9.22 -6.80
C THR A 173 -0.15 9.38 -8.16
N ILE A 174 0.10 8.46 -9.10
CA ILE A 174 -0.55 8.47 -10.41
C ILE A 174 -2.06 8.29 -10.27
N ALA A 175 -2.52 7.34 -9.44
CA ALA A 175 -3.93 7.09 -9.20
C ALA A 175 -4.62 8.31 -8.58
N GLY A 176 -4.00 8.92 -7.57
CA GLY A 176 -4.53 10.11 -6.90
C GLY A 176 -4.69 11.31 -7.83
N LEU A 177 -3.71 11.55 -8.69
CA LEU A 177 -3.80 12.64 -9.66
C LEU A 177 -4.81 12.37 -10.78
N LYS A 178 -4.98 11.10 -11.19
CA LYS A 178 -5.98 10.71 -12.20
C LYS A 178 -7.41 10.66 -11.67
N ALA A 179 -7.59 10.53 -10.35
CA ALA A 179 -8.91 10.51 -9.72
C ALA A 179 -9.58 11.88 -9.64
N ASN A 180 -8.86 12.96 -9.94
CA ASN A 180 -9.42 14.32 -9.96
C ASN A 180 -10.45 14.47 -11.08
N ASP A 181 -11.57 15.10 -10.76
CA ASP A 181 -12.63 15.39 -11.75
C ASP A 181 -12.10 16.34 -12.84
N PRO A 182 -12.15 15.93 -14.13
CA PRO A 182 -11.75 16.76 -15.25
C PRO A 182 -12.49 18.12 -15.29
N THR A 183 -13.79 18.14 -14.96
CA THR A 183 -14.63 19.34 -14.96
C THR A 183 -14.10 20.38 -13.97
N LEU A 184 -13.67 19.92 -12.78
CA LEU A 184 -13.06 20.80 -11.78
C LEU A 184 -11.74 21.40 -12.27
N LEU A 185 -10.93 20.59 -12.95
CA LEU A 185 -9.65 21.06 -13.51
C LEU A 185 -9.85 22.06 -14.67
N GLU A 186 -10.87 21.84 -15.51
CA GLU A 186 -11.24 22.76 -16.57
C GLU A 186 -11.77 24.09 -16.02
N ALA A 187 -12.63 24.04 -15.00
CA ALA A 187 -13.12 25.23 -14.31
C ALA A 187 -11.95 26.05 -13.71
N ALA A 188 -11.00 25.39 -13.05
CA ALA A 188 -9.82 26.05 -12.50
C ALA A 188 -8.98 26.76 -13.59
N ARG A 189 -8.85 26.14 -14.76
CA ARG A 189 -8.19 26.78 -15.92
C ARG A 189 -9.01 27.92 -16.51
N GLY A 190 -10.34 27.77 -16.58
CA GLY A 190 -11.26 28.77 -17.08
C GLY A 190 -11.23 30.09 -16.30
N ILE A 191 -11.00 30.03 -14.98
CA ILE A 191 -10.82 31.24 -14.14
C ILE A 191 -9.39 31.80 -14.22
N GLY A 192 -8.53 31.30 -15.13
CA GLY A 192 -7.19 31.84 -15.37
C GLY A 192 -6.07 31.27 -14.54
N MET A 193 -6.27 30.14 -13.87
CA MET A 193 -5.18 29.48 -13.12
C MET A 193 -4.10 28.94 -14.06
N SER A 194 -2.84 29.22 -13.77
CA SER A 194 -1.71 28.64 -14.50
C SER A 194 -1.63 27.11 -14.28
N PRO A 195 -1.02 26.34 -15.19
CA PRO A 195 -0.88 24.87 -15.03
C PRO A 195 -0.24 24.46 -13.72
N LEU A 196 0.76 25.20 -13.22
CA LEU A 196 1.39 24.97 -11.94
C LEU A 196 0.44 25.32 -10.77
N GLY A 197 -0.36 26.38 -10.93
CA GLY A 197 -1.39 26.77 -9.97
C GLY A 197 -2.47 25.68 -9.82
N VAL A 198 -2.94 25.13 -10.94
CA VAL A 198 -3.89 23.99 -10.94
C VAL A 198 -3.27 22.79 -10.23
N LEU A 199 -2.01 22.44 -10.55
CA LEU A 199 -1.32 21.32 -9.91
C LEU A 199 -1.22 21.49 -8.39
N THR A 200 -0.73 22.65 -7.93
CA THR A 200 -0.38 22.83 -6.50
C THR A 200 -1.59 23.16 -5.62
N ARG A 201 -2.60 23.84 -6.17
CA ARG A 201 -3.77 24.30 -5.40
C ARG A 201 -5.02 23.43 -5.57
N VAL A 202 -5.08 22.61 -6.63
CA VAL A 202 -6.25 21.77 -6.91
C VAL A 202 -5.86 20.28 -6.97
N GLU A 203 -5.01 19.89 -7.94
CA GLU A 203 -4.72 18.48 -8.20
C GLU A 203 -4.03 17.79 -7.01
N LEU A 204 -2.94 18.38 -6.48
CA LEU A 204 -2.18 17.77 -5.38
C LEU A 204 -2.98 17.68 -4.07
N PRO A 205 -3.65 18.74 -3.60
CA PRO A 205 -4.45 18.64 -2.37
C PRO A 205 -5.52 17.56 -2.43
N LEU A 206 -6.17 17.37 -3.58
CA LEU A 206 -7.17 16.33 -3.78
C LEU A 206 -6.54 14.93 -3.89
N ALA A 207 -5.31 14.82 -4.40
CA ALA A 207 -4.58 13.57 -4.51
C ALA A 207 -3.90 13.13 -3.18
N VAL A 208 -3.70 14.05 -2.22
CA VAL A 208 -3.00 13.80 -0.94
C VAL A 208 -3.47 12.52 -0.24
N PRO A 209 -4.77 12.23 -0.08
CA PRO A 209 -5.20 11.01 0.63
C PRO A 209 -4.68 9.72 -0.01
N LEU A 210 -4.69 9.64 -1.36
CA LEU A 210 -4.17 8.47 -2.07
C LEU A 210 -2.64 8.42 -2.05
N ILE A 211 -1.96 9.56 -2.15
CA ILE A 211 -0.50 9.64 -2.01
C ILE A 211 -0.07 9.16 -0.62
N LEU A 212 -0.74 9.63 0.44
CA LEU A 212 -0.44 9.21 1.82
C LEU A 212 -0.69 7.72 2.05
N ALA A 213 -1.71 7.14 1.43
CA ALA A 213 -1.93 5.70 1.46
C ALA A 213 -0.77 4.93 0.82
N GLY A 214 -0.22 5.44 -0.30
CA GLY A 214 0.99 4.89 -0.93
C GLY A 214 2.23 5.03 -0.05
N VAL A 215 2.41 6.18 0.58
CA VAL A 215 3.51 6.44 1.52
C VAL A 215 3.45 5.50 2.73
N ARG A 216 2.28 5.31 3.30
CA ARG A 216 2.06 4.37 4.40
C ARG A 216 2.46 2.95 4.01
N THR A 217 2.01 2.48 2.85
CA THR A 217 2.38 1.16 2.32
C THR A 217 3.89 1.05 2.13
N ALA A 218 4.55 2.06 1.57
CA ALA A 218 5.99 2.08 1.38
C ALA A 218 6.77 2.09 2.69
N LEU A 219 6.31 2.81 3.71
CA LEU A 219 6.91 2.83 5.05
C LEU A 219 6.92 1.43 5.67
N VAL A 220 5.78 0.75 5.70
CA VAL A 220 5.67 -0.61 6.25
C VAL A 220 6.53 -1.59 5.45
N LEU A 221 6.52 -1.47 4.12
CA LEU A 221 7.35 -2.29 3.24
C LEU A 221 8.84 -2.05 3.49
N ASN A 222 9.26 -0.80 3.69
CA ASN A 222 10.65 -0.45 4.01
C ASN A 222 11.11 -1.07 5.32
N VAL A 223 10.29 -1.03 6.38
CA VAL A 223 10.62 -1.71 7.65
C VAL A 223 10.82 -3.20 7.41
N GLY A 224 9.92 -3.86 6.67
CA GLY A 224 10.03 -5.29 6.38
C GLY A 224 11.28 -5.62 5.56
N THR A 225 11.52 -4.90 4.45
CA THR A 225 12.67 -5.16 3.57
C THR A 225 14.01 -4.75 4.18
N ALA A 226 14.04 -3.79 5.11
CA ALA A 226 15.25 -3.42 5.83
C ALA A 226 15.81 -4.57 6.70
N THR A 227 15.03 -5.59 7.05
CA THR A 227 15.57 -6.81 7.70
C THR A 227 16.54 -7.55 6.78
N LEU A 228 16.28 -7.51 5.47
CA LEU A 228 17.15 -8.15 4.47
C LEU A 228 18.44 -7.38 4.22
N ALA A 229 18.52 -6.10 4.63
CA ALA A 229 19.73 -5.28 4.50
C ALA A 229 20.96 -5.90 5.18
N THR A 230 20.75 -6.73 6.19
CA THR A 230 21.82 -7.47 6.87
C THR A 230 22.63 -8.33 5.92
N PHE A 231 22.01 -8.96 4.92
CA PHE A 231 22.69 -9.79 3.90
C PHE A 231 23.57 -8.96 2.97
N GLY A 232 23.26 -7.68 2.83
CA GLY A 232 24.07 -6.73 2.08
C GLY A 232 25.06 -5.94 2.92
N GLY A 233 25.20 -6.23 4.22
CA GLY A 233 26.07 -5.48 5.12
C GLY A 233 25.46 -4.14 5.58
N GLY A 234 24.16 -3.96 5.44
CA GLY A 234 23.42 -2.74 5.84
C GLY A 234 23.16 -2.63 7.35
N GLY A 235 23.26 -3.73 8.09
CA GLY A 235 22.94 -3.75 9.53
C GLY A 235 21.44 -3.81 9.81
N GLY A 236 21.02 -3.26 10.94
CA GLY A 236 19.62 -3.22 11.37
C GLY A 236 19.16 -4.45 12.16
N LEU A 237 17.87 -4.51 12.52
CA LEU A 237 17.28 -5.62 13.30
C LEU A 237 17.40 -6.98 12.62
N GLY A 238 17.58 -7.01 11.31
CA GLY A 238 17.88 -8.23 10.57
C GLY A 238 19.13 -8.96 11.06
N VAL A 239 20.10 -8.25 11.65
CA VAL A 239 21.31 -8.86 12.24
C VAL A 239 20.92 -9.79 13.39
N LEU A 240 20.00 -9.39 14.26
CA LEU A 240 19.52 -10.23 15.37
C LEU A 240 18.81 -11.47 14.83
N ILE A 241 17.94 -11.29 13.82
CA ILE A 241 17.21 -12.40 13.19
C ILE A 241 18.18 -13.40 12.57
N THR A 242 19.14 -12.93 11.75
CA THR A 242 20.12 -13.81 11.10
C THR A 242 21.05 -14.47 12.09
N THR A 243 21.52 -13.75 13.12
CA THR A 243 22.32 -14.32 14.19
C THR A 243 21.55 -15.43 14.92
N GLY A 244 20.27 -15.18 15.26
CA GLY A 244 19.40 -16.18 15.89
C GLY A 244 19.26 -17.46 15.05
N ILE A 245 19.09 -17.30 13.73
CA ILE A 245 18.99 -18.44 12.80
C ILE A 245 20.33 -19.19 12.69
N THR A 246 21.41 -18.48 12.38
CA THR A 246 22.70 -19.10 12.09
C THR A 246 23.35 -19.75 13.31
N SER A 247 23.15 -19.15 14.48
CA SER A 247 23.64 -19.69 15.75
C SER A 247 22.64 -20.61 16.46
N GLN A 248 21.49 -20.90 15.83
CA GLN A 248 20.39 -21.72 16.39
C GLN A 248 19.92 -21.23 17.78
N ARG A 249 19.86 -19.90 17.96
CA ARG A 249 19.48 -19.27 19.24
C ARG A 249 18.10 -18.66 19.14
N MET A 250 17.09 -19.46 19.51
CA MET A 250 15.69 -19.04 19.47
C MET A 250 15.40 -17.72 20.21
N PRO A 251 15.97 -17.44 21.41
CA PRO A 251 15.72 -16.17 22.07
C PRO A 251 16.15 -14.95 21.26
N VAL A 252 17.31 -15.00 20.58
CA VAL A 252 17.80 -13.90 19.74
C VAL A 252 16.91 -13.70 18.51
N LEU A 253 16.49 -14.78 17.87
CA LEU A 253 15.56 -14.78 16.75
C LEU A 253 14.22 -14.16 17.14
N VAL A 254 13.64 -14.59 18.26
CA VAL A 254 12.34 -14.13 18.73
C VAL A 254 12.37 -12.64 19.07
N VAL A 255 13.39 -12.18 19.81
CA VAL A 255 13.54 -10.76 20.17
C VAL A 255 13.71 -9.90 18.90
N GLY A 256 14.59 -10.29 17.97
CA GLY A 256 14.79 -9.58 16.71
C GLY A 256 13.49 -9.49 15.88
N SER A 257 12.73 -10.58 15.84
CA SER A 257 11.45 -10.63 15.12
C SER A 257 10.38 -9.77 15.78
N ILE A 258 10.22 -9.85 17.10
CA ILE A 258 9.25 -9.03 17.86
C ILE A 258 9.57 -7.54 17.69
N LEU A 259 10.83 -7.14 17.81
CA LEU A 259 11.23 -5.74 17.64
C LEU A 259 10.95 -5.24 16.22
N THR A 260 11.18 -6.07 15.21
CA THR A 260 10.89 -5.70 13.81
C THR A 260 9.39 -5.52 13.58
N VAL A 261 8.56 -6.46 14.07
CA VAL A 261 7.09 -6.37 13.97
C VAL A 261 6.58 -5.18 14.76
N ALA A 262 7.08 -4.96 15.97
CA ALA A 262 6.72 -3.81 16.80
C ALA A 262 7.04 -2.49 16.10
N LEU A 263 8.23 -2.38 15.49
CA LEU A 263 8.62 -1.19 14.73
C LEU A 263 7.72 -0.99 13.50
N ALA A 264 7.39 -2.06 12.75
CA ALA A 264 6.50 -1.97 11.59
C ALA A 264 5.10 -1.48 11.98
N LEU A 265 4.54 -2.02 13.06
CA LEU A 265 3.23 -1.60 13.58
C LEU A 265 3.24 -0.17 14.13
N LEU A 266 4.32 0.24 14.79
CA LEU A 266 4.49 1.60 15.26
C LEU A 266 4.56 2.59 14.11
N VAL A 267 5.34 2.27 13.07
CA VAL A 267 5.46 3.11 11.87
C VAL A 267 4.13 3.18 11.12
N ASP A 268 3.40 2.07 10.99
CA ASP A 268 2.05 2.04 10.39
C ASP A 268 1.06 2.93 11.17
N TRP A 269 1.12 2.86 12.50
CA TRP A 269 0.28 3.69 13.37
C TRP A 269 0.61 5.18 13.23
N LEU A 270 1.90 5.54 13.24
CA LEU A 270 2.37 6.93 13.03
C LEU A 270 1.95 7.45 11.65
N ALA A 271 2.09 6.62 10.61
CA ALA A 271 1.66 6.97 9.26
C ALA A 271 0.14 7.19 9.19
N SER A 272 -0.65 6.36 9.88
CA SER A 272 -2.11 6.52 9.99
C SER A 272 -2.49 7.82 10.69
N LEU A 273 -1.75 8.18 11.73
CA LEU A 273 -1.94 9.43 12.46
C LEU A 273 -1.60 10.64 11.58
N ALA A 274 -0.47 10.57 10.86
CA ALA A 274 -0.07 11.60 9.91
C ALA A 274 -1.11 11.75 8.79
N GLU A 275 -1.65 10.64 8.27
CA GLU A 275 -2.74 10.66 7.27
C GLU A 275 -3.97 11.41 7.80
N LEU A 276 -4.38 11.17 9.05
CA LEU A 276 -5.52 11.86 9.68
C LEU A 276 -5.28 13.36 9.82
N LEU A 277 -4.06 13.75 10.19
CA LEU A 277 -3.70 15.17 10.39
C LEU A 277 -3.53 15.94 9.09
N LEU A 278 -3.04 15.28 8.03
CA LEU A 278 -2.74 15.89 6.73
C LEU A 278 -3.92 15.84 5.76
N ARG A 279 -5.03 15.16 6.07
CA ARG A 279 -6.24 15.18 5.24
C ARG A 279 -6.78 16.61 5.14
N PRO A 280 -7.01 17.13 3.93
CA PRO A 280 -7.64 18.44 3.76
C PRO A 280 -9.03 18.45 4.40
N ARG A 281 -9.28 19.41 5.31
CA ARG A 281 -10.60 19.66 5.88
C ARG A 281 -11.52 20.15 4.77
N GLY A 282 -12.59 19.43 4.48
CA GLY A 282 -13.57 19.78 3.43
C GLY A 282 -13.90 18.66 2.45
N LEU A 283 -13.12 17.57 2.41
CA LEU A 283 -13.48 16.37 1.65
C LEU A 283 -14.45 15.45 2.42
N GLU A 284 -14.90 15.87 3.61
CA GLU A 284 -15.85 15.12 4.46
C GLU A 284 -17.31 15.49 4.21
N ALA A 285 -17.58 16.48 3.36
CA ALA A 285 -18.92 16.91 3.03
C ALA A 285 -19.45 16.17 1.80
N GLY A 286 -19.98 14.99 2.03
CA GLY A 286 -20.98 14.37 1.19
C GLY A 286 -22.12 13.91 2.09
N PRO A 287 -23.39 14.20 1.73
CA PRO A 287 -24.57 13.91 2.52
C PRO A 287 -24.72 12.43 2.82
#